data_abbb1f5195ff4691754337b9b86aba91
#
_entry.id   abbb1f5195ff4691754337b9b86aba91
#
_cell.length_a   1.000
_cell.length_b   1.000
_cell.length_c   1.000
_cell.angle_alpha   90.00
_cell.angle_beta   90.00
_cell.angle_gamma   90.00
#
_symmetry.space_group_name_H-M   'P 1'
#
loop_
_entity.id
_entity.type
_entity.pdbx_description
1 polymer ?
#
loop_
_entity_poly.entity_id
_entity_poly.type
_entity_poly.pdbx_seq_one_letter_code
_entity_poly.pdbx_strand_id
1 'polypeptide(L)'
;DALPVLRAKYGTSREMMQEYQSMAELLIPTGIKLVELQRDSLGSWRVDTASGIRLVLGRDQIAEKIRRFALVWKSGLNQQLNSIKTIDLRYPNGLAVAWKDGVLIGAQHVTEANTAQSVQG
;
A
#
# COMPACT_ATOMS: atom_id res chain seq x y z
N ASP A 1 -15.15 -2.65 -15.95
CA ASP A 1 -13.89 -2.74 -15.22
C ASP A 1 -13.58 -4.19 -14.88
N ALA A 2 -12.31 -4.47 -14.77
CA ALA A 2 -11.89 -5.82 -14.45
C ALA A 2 -12.20 -6.15 -13.00
N LEU A 3 -12.51 -7.41 -12.77
CA LEU A 3 -12.70 -7.89 -11.41
C LEU A 3 -11.35 -8.00 -10.73
N PRO A 4 -11.28 -7.74 -9.43
CA PRO A 4 -10.03 -7.87 -8.70
C PRO A 4 -9.64 -9.33 -8.59
N VAL A 5 -8.36 -9.58 -8.41
CA VAL A 5 -7.86 -10.91 -8.12
C VAL A 5 -7.72 -11.02 -6.60
N LEU A 6 -8.35 -12.04 -6.03
CA LEU A 6 -8.28 -12.27 -4.59
C LEU A 6 -7.55 -13.57 -4.34
N ARG A 7 -6.43 -13.50 -3.61
CA ARG A 7 -5.62 -14.68 -3.30
C ARG A 7 -5.44 -14.79 -1.80
N ALA A 8 -5.87 -15.90 -1.24
CA ALA A 8 -5.75 -16.09 0.19
C ALA A 8 -5.23 -17.49 0.48
N LYS A 9 -4.28 -17.56 1.40
CA LYS A 9 -3.84 -18.80 2.01
C LYS A 9 -4.38 -18.92 3.42
N TYR A 10 -5.31 -18.03 3.77
CA TYR A 10 -5.82 -17.92 5.11
C TYR A 10 -7.14 -17.17 5.04
N GLY A 11 -8.18 -17.70 5.68
CA GLY A 11 -9.47 -17.07 5.70
C GLY A 11 -10.38 -17.56 4.58
N THR A 12 -11.53 -16.93 4.44
CA THR A 12 -12.56 -17.36 3.51
C THR A 12 -12.72 -16.35 2.37
N SER A 13 -13.40 -16.78 1.32
CA SER A 13 -13.72 -15.90 0.20
C SER A 13 -14.54 -14.70 0.65
N ARG A 14 -15.45 -14.93 1.60
CA ARG A 14 -16.27 -13.84 2.12
C ARG A 14 -15.41 -12.80 2.81
N GLU A 15 -14.46 -13.26 3.63
CA GLU A 15 -13.55 -12.34 4.32
C GLU A 15 -12.72 -11.56 3.33
N MET A 16 -12.22 -12.23 2.30
CA MET A 16 -11.43 -11.56 1.28
C MET A 16 -12.24 -10.48 0.58
N MET A 17 -13.48 -10.81 0.21
CA MET A 17 -14.31 -9.84 -0.49
C MET A 17 -14.66 -8.66 0.39
N GLN A 18 -14.95 -8.91 1.66
CA GLN A 18 -15.26 -7.83 2.59
C GLN A 18 -14.07 -6.91 2.76
N GLU A 19 -12.88 -7.49 2.89
CA GLU A 19 -11.69 -6.68 3.05
C GLU A 19 -11.39 -5.90 1.77
N TYR A 20 -11.57 -6.53 0.62
CA TYR A 20 -11.39 -5.85 -0.65
C TYR A 20 -12.27 -4.60 -0.72
N GLN A 21 -13.54 -4.77 -0.38
CA GLN A 21 -14.48 -3.65 -0.47
C GLN A 21 -14.11 -2.51 0.47
N SER A 22 -13.71 -2.86 1.69
CA SER A 22 -13.26 -1.85 2.65
C SER A 22 -12.05 -1.09 2.15
N MET A 23 -11.07 -1.83 1.66
CA MET A 23 -9.83 -1.21 1.19
C MET A 23 -10.09 -0.34 -0.03
N ALA A 24 -10.91 -0.84 -0.96
CA ALA A 24 -11.20 -0.10 -2.17
C ALA A 24 -11.86 1.24 -1.85
N GLU A 25 -12.78 1.24 -0.88
CA GLU A 25 -13.42 2.48 -0.45
C GLU A 25 -12.41 3.45 0.13
N LEU A 26 -11.53 2.96 0.97
CA LEU A 26 -10.55 3.82 1.61
C LEU A 26 -9.54 4.40 0.63
N LEU A 27 -9.35 3.73 -0.50
CA LEU A 27 -8.41 4.21 -1.51
C LEU A 27 -9.02 5.19 -2.50
N ILE A 28 -10.34 5.35 -2.48
CA ILE A 28 -11.01 6.25 -3.43
C ILE A 28 -10.37 7.64 -3.48
N PRO A 29 -10.07 8.29 -2.34
CA PRO A 29 -9.52 9.65 -2.41
C PRO A 29 -8.16 9.73 -3.08
N THR A 30 -7.43 8.61 -3.18
CA THR A 30 -6.11 8.61 -3.80
C THR A 30 -6.17 8.43 -5.31
N GLY A 31 -7.29 7.96 -5.82
CA GLY A 31 -7.39 7.60 -7.23
C GLY A 31 -6.70 6.28 -7.57
N ILE A 32 -6.12 5.62 -6.59
CA ILE A 32 -5.43 4.35 -6.80
C ILE A 32 -6.44 3.21 -6.83
N LYS A 33 -6.28 2.31 -7.78
CA LYS A 33 -7.17 1.17 -7.92
C LYS A 33 -6.49 -0.11 -7.49
N LEU A 34 -7.17 -0.86 -6.64
CA LEU A 34 -6.72 -2.15 -6.17
C LEU A 34 -7.02 -3.19 -7.26
N VAL A 35 -6.01 -3.91 -7.71
CA VAL A 35 -6.22 -4.94 -8.72
C VAL A 35 -6.00 -6.35 -8.18
N GLU A 36 -5.19 -6.50 -7.16
CA GLU A 36 -5.02 -7.81 -6.54
C GLU A 36 -4.86 -7.67 -5.05
N LEU A 37 -5.60 -8.47 -4.30
CA LEU A 37 -5.51 -8.53 -2.86
C LEU A 37 -5.00 -9.89 -2.45
N GLN A 38 -3.94 -9.94 -1.65
CA GLN A 38 -3.35 -11.18 -1.20
C GLN A 38 -3.31 -11.24 0.32
N ARG A 39 -3.54 -12.42 0.85
CA ARG A 39 -3.41 -12.66 2.27
C ARG A 39 -2.60 -13.95 2.44
N ASP A 40 -1.45 -13.85 3.09
CA ASP A 40 -0.58 -15.02 3.21
C ASP A 40 -0.99 -15.90 4.38
N SER A 41 -0.25 -16.99 4.60
CA SER A 41 -0.60 -17.97 5.62
C SER A 41 -0.47 -17.44 7.04
N LEU A 42 0.21 -16.33 7.22
CA LEU A 42 0.33 -15.69 8.52
C LEU A 42 -0.75 -14.63 8.73
N GLY A 43 -1.60 -14.43 7.73
CA GLY A 43 -2.67 -13.45 7.82
C GLY A 43 -2.26 -12.06 7.42
N SER A 44 -1.09 -11.90 6.81
CA SER A 44 -0.63 -10.58 6.37
C SER A 44 -1.21 -10.21 5.02
N TRP A 45 -1.61 -8.97 4.89
CA TRP A 45 -2.27 -8.45 3.70
C TRP A 45 -1.31 -7.68 2.81
N ARG A 46 -1.45 -7.87 1.51
CA ARG A 46 -0.74 -7.09 0.49
C ARG A 46 -1.71 -6.73 -0.61
N VAL A 47 -1.49 -5.55 -1.17
CA VAL A 47 -2.33 -5.02 -2.24
C VAL A 47 -1.44 -4.67 -3.42
N ASP A 48 -1.80 -5.16 -4.60
CA ASP A 48 -1.17 -4.69 -5.83
C ASP A 48 -2.14 -3.75 -6.51
N THR A 49 -1.62 -2.64 -7.00
CA THR A 49 -2.44 -1.59 -7.58
C THR A 49 -2.26 -1.52 -9.08
N ALA A 50 -3.21 -0.87 -9.75
CA ALA A 50 -3.15 -0.73 -11.21
C ALA A 50 -1.94 0.07 -11.67
N SER A 51 -1.40 0.91 -10.81
CA SER A 51 -0.21 1.71 -11.14
C SER A 51 1.08 0.93 -10.95
N GLY A 52 0.99 -0.31 -10.48
CA GLY A 52 2.18 -1.14 -10.30
C GLY A 52 2.82 -1.03 -8.93
N ILE A 53 2.24 -0.25 -8.04
CA ILE A 53 2.77 -0.11 -6.69
C ILE A 53 2.16 -1.18 -5.80
N ARG A 54 2.99 -1.78 -4.95
CA ARG A 54 2.52 -2.75 -3.97
C ARG A 54 2.44 -2.09 -2.59
N LEU A 55 1.33 -2.30 -1.91
CA LEU A 55 1.17 -1.84 -0.54
C LEU A 55 1.29 -3.03 0.39
N VAL A 56 2.16 -2.95 1.38
CA VAL A 56 2.38 -4.02 2.36
C VAL A 56 1.75 -3.57 3.67
N LEU A 57 0.73 -4.28 4.10
CA LEU A 57 -0.11 -3.80 5.20
C LEU A 57 0.05 -4.58 6.51
N GLY A 58 0.53 -5.82 6.43
CA GLY A 58 0.62 -6.62 7.64
C GLY A 58 -0.74 -7.18 8.04
N ARG A 59 -0.93 -7.45 9.32
CA ARG A 59 -2.09 -8.20 9.79
C ARG A 59 -3.19 -7.38 10.42
N ASP A 60 -2.89 -6.23 10.98
CA ASP A 60 -3.89 -5.49 11.74
C ASP A 60 -3.85 -4.01 11.43
N GLN A 61 -4.84 -3.29 11.95
CA GLN A 61 -4.93 -1.84 11.77
C GLN A 61 -4.96 -1.45 10.30
N ILE A 62 -5.59 -2.27 9.48
CA ILE A 62 -5.55 -2.09 8.02
C ILE A 62 -6.17 -0.76 7.61
N ALA A 63 -7.33 -0.43 8.14
CA ALA A 63 -7.99 0.81 7.77
C ALA A 63 -7.15 2.03 8.11
N GLU A 64 -6.55 2.01 9.29
CA GLU A 64 -5.70 3.09 9.74
C GLU A 64 -4.49 3.26 8.84
N LYS A 65 -3.89 2.14 8.46
CA LYS A 65 -2.72 2.16 7.60
C LYS A 65 -3.05 2.73 6.23
N ILE A 66 -4.19 2.36 5.68
CA ILE A 66 -4.59 2.88 4.38
C ILE A 66 -4.90 4.36 4.48
N ARG A 67 -5.54 4.80 5.56
CA ARG A 67 -5.79 6.23 5.75
C ARG A 67 -4.50 7.02 5.84
N ARG A 68 -3.50 6.48 6.54
CA ARG A 68 -2.20 7.12 6.63
C ARG A 68 -1.54 7.21 5.26
N PHE A 69 -1.61 6.12 4.51
CA PHE A 69 -1.10 6.12 3.14
C PHE A 69 -1.79 7.20 2.31
N ALA A 70 -3.10 7.30 2.41
CA ALA A 70 -3.86 8.28 1.62
C ALA A 70 -3.42 9.71 1.93
N LEU A 71 -3.17 10.00 3.20
CA LEU A 71 -2.71 11.32 3.58
C LEU A 71 -1.35 11.64 2.98
N VAL A 72 -0.41 10.72 3.09
CA VAL A 72 0.93 10.93 2.55
C VAL A 72 0.88 11.02 1.03
N TRP A 73 0.05 10.19 0.41
CA TRP A 73 -0.11 10.19 -1.03
C TRP A 73 -0.57 11.55 -1.53
N LYS A 74 -1.59 12.08 -0.90
CA LYS A 74 -2.17 13.35 -1.33
C LYS A 74 -1.28 14.54 -1.00
N SER A 75 -0.40 14.41 -0.04
CA SER A 75 0.46 15.53 0.35
C SER A 75 1.71 15.64 -0.51
N GLY A 76 1.88 14.74 -1.47
CA GLY A 76 3.00 14.90 -2.40
C GLY A 76 3.62 13.62 -2.93
N LEU A 77 3.46 12.49 -2.23
CA LEU A 77 4.07 11.25 -2.68
C LEU A 77 3.55 10.84 -4.06
N ASN A 78 2.31 11.24 -4.37
CA ASN A 78 1.72 10.91 -5.67
C ASN A 78 2.52 11.46 -6.84
N GLN A 79 3.33 12.47 -6.63
CA GLN A 79 4.15 13.03 -7.71
C GLN A 79 5.29 12.11 -8.09
N GLN A 80 5.58 11.11 -7.26
CA GLN A 80 6.63 10.13 -7.53
C GLN A 80 6.05 8.81 -8.03
N LEU A 81 4.80 8.81 -8.45
CA LEU A 81 4.05 7.61 -8.80
C LEU A 81 4.84 6.62 -9.64
N ASN A 82 5.48 7.09 -10.70
CA ASN A 82 6.13 6.20 -11.64
C ASN A 82 7.47 5.64 -11.14
N SER A 83 7.93 6.11 -10.00
CA SER A 83 9.21 5.70 -9.45
C SER A 83 9.09 4.77 -8.25
N ILE A 84 7.87 4.55 -7.78
CA ILE A 84 7.65 3.78 -6.56
C ILE A 84 7.40 2.32 -6.89
N LYS A 85 8.10 1.44 -6.19
CA LYS A 85 7.89 0.00 -6.32
C LYS A 85 6.96 -0.52 -5.24
N THR A 86 7.24 -0.18 -3.98
CA THR A 86 6.52 -0.72 -2.84
C THR A 86 6.40 0.33 -1.76
N ILE A 87 5.27 0.32 -1.07
CA ILE A 87 5.07 1.16 0.11
C ILE A 87 4.73 0.24 1.26
N ASP A 88 5.56 0.27 2.29
CA ASP A 88 5.42 -0.60 3.46
C ASP A 88 4.79 0.19 4.59
N LEU A 89 3.60 -0.23 4.99
CA LEU A 89 2.83 0.45 6.02
C LEU A 89 2.78 -0.31 7.34
N ARG A 90 3.67 -1.27 7.51
CA ARG A 90 3.66 -2.10 8.73
C ARG A 90 4.18 -1.38 9.96
N TYR A 91 4.65 -0.17 9.79
CA TYR A 91 5.17 0.64 10.91
C TYR A 91 4.04 1.28 11.69
N PRO A 92 4.25 1.55 12.98
CA PRO A 92 3.18 2.18 13.78
C PRO A 92 2.86 3.60 13.33
N ASN A 93 3.88 4.32 12.85
CA ASN A 93 3.68 5.71 12.41
C ASN A 93 4.46 5.92 11.15
N GLY A 94 3.80 6.28 10.09
CA GLY A 94 4.49 6.57 8.84
C GLY A 94 4.56 5.38 7.93
N LEU A 95 5.48 5.43 6.97
CA LEU A 95 5.63 4.37 5.97
C LEU A 95 7.03 4.41 5.41
N ALA A 96 7.39 3.34 4.70
CA ALA A 96 8.68 3.26 4.01
C ALA A 96 8.42 3.04 2.53
N VAL A 97 9.21 3.72 1.70
CA VAL A 97 9.05 3.62 0.25
C VAL A 97 10.26 2.89 -0.33
N ALA A 98 9.98 1.87 -1.13
CA ALA A 98 11.00 1.23 -1.93
C ALA A 98 10.85 1.74 -3.36
N TRP A 99 11.93 2.27 -3.90
CA TRP A 99 11.93 2.85 -5.23
C TRP A 99 12.33 1.83 -6.26
N LYS A 100 11.92 2.05 -7.50
CA LYS A 100 12.32 1.18 -8.59
C LYS A 100 13.83 1.28 -8.78
N ASP A 101 14.40 0.20 -9.29
CA ASP A 101 15.85 0.13 -9.51
C ASP A 101 16.30 1.27 -10.41
N GLY A 102 17.40 1.88 -10.02
CA GLY A 102 17.99 2.93 -10.82
C GLY A 102 17.38 4.29 -10.62
N VAL A 103 16.35 4.40 -9.78
CA VAL A 103 15.72 5.68 -9.51
C VAL A 103 16.44 6.37 -8.37
N LEU A 104 16.83 7.61 -8.60
CA LEU A 104 17.45 8.43 -7.58
C LEU A 104 16.46 9.51 -7.19
N ILE A 105 15.88 9.39 -6.01
CA ILE A 105 14.96 10.38 -5.50
C ILE A 105 15.71 11.19 -4.49
N GLY A 106 15.83 12.41 -4.77
CA GLY A 106 16.50 13.29 -3.87
C GLY A 106 15.84 13.19 -2.56
N ALA A 107 16.33 12.75 -1.77
CA ALA A 107 15.83 12.66 -0.73
C ALA A 107 15.12 11.87 -0.06
N GLN A 108 15.13 11.64 -0.25
CA GLN A 108 14.64 10.98 0.13
C GLN A 108 14.18 11.07 1.18
N HIS A 109 13.76 11.44 1.58
CA HIS A 109 13.25 11.53 2.44
C HIS A 109 12.36 11.19 2.69
N VAL A 110 12.12 11.04 2.45
CA VAL A 110 11.26 10.72 2.68
C VAL A 110 11.12 9.82 3.06
N THR A 111 11.49 9.43 3.36
CA THR A 111 11.47 8.57 3.70
C THR A 111 11.87 7.85 3.99
N GLU A 112 12.25 7.73 4.26
CA GLU A 112 12.65 6.97 4.32
C GLU A 112 12.95 6.33 4.55
N ALA A 113 12.93 6.23 4.41
CA ALA A 113 13.28 5.48 4.44
C ALA A 113 13.67 4.98 4.23
N ASN A 114 13.85 5.00 3.99
CA ASN A 114 14.19 4.39 3.74
C ASN A 114 14.51 4.06 3.93
N THR A 115 14.42 4.35 4.06
CA THR A 115 14.57 4.06 4.40
C THR A 115 14.39 4.07 5.11
N ALA A 116 14.33 4.25 5.39
CA ALA A 116 13.99 4.27 5.96
C ALA A 116 13.53 4.78 6.50
N GLN A 117 13.27 5.24 6.40
CA GLN A 117 12.78 5.72 6.79
C GLN A 117 12.16 6.26 6.65
N SER A 118 12.32 6.84 6.23
CA SER A 118 11.32 7.19 6.21
C SER A 118 10.59 8.20 6.06
N VAL A 119 9.76 8.30 5.41
CA VAL A 119 8.97 9.43 5.56
C VAL A 119 8.40 9.38 6.91
N GLN A 120 8.60 10.34 7.60
CA GLN A 120 8.01 10.36 8.85
C GLN A 120 6.78 11.06 8.71
N GLY A 121 5.75 10.49 8.67
CA GLY A 121 4.49 11.16 8.47
C GLY A 121 4.16 12.01 9.61
#